data_e94c339ee711f4c7e69ffacc70aed2bd
#
_entry.id   e94c339ee711f4c7e69ffacc70aed2bd
#
_cell.length_a   1.000
_cell.length_b   1.000
_cell.length_c   1.000
_cell.angle_alpha   90.00
_cell.angle_beta   90.00
_cell.angle_gamma   90.00
#
_symmetry.space_group_name_H-M   'P 1'
#
loop_
_entity.id
_entity.type
_entity.pdbx_description
1 polymer ?
#
loop_
_entity_poly.entity_id
_entity_poly.type
_entity_poly.pdbx_seq_one_letter_code
_entity_poly.pdbx_strand_id
1 'polypeptide(L)'
;MMWKVGAVGFCMGGGMAIVAAGTHPERFAAVASFHGGNLATDAPTSPHLVAPTLKAEVYVAAAENDRSYPPEMAERLEAALAQAGVRYAAETYPAAHGWMMPDFPVYDRSAAERGWDAMLALFERTLRAG
;
A
#
# COMPACT_ATOMS: atom_id res chain seq x y z
N MET A 1 -0.74 -20.78 -18.32
CA MET A 1 0.07 -19.67 -17.76
C MET A 1 -0.82 -18.66 -17.07
N MET A 2 -0.47 -18.30 -15.87
CA MET A 2 -1.25 -17.32 -15.11
C MET A 2 -0.57 -15.95 -15.18
N TRP A 3 -1.31 -14.96 -15.62
CA TRP A 3 -0.83 -13.59 -15.63
C TRP A 3 -0.93 -13.00 -14.24
N LYS A 4 0.13 -12.31 -13.79
CA LYS A 4 0.12 -11.59 -12.54
C LYS A 4 -0.15 -10.12 -12.80
N VAL A 5 -0.79 -9.49 -11.83
CA VAL A 5 -1.16 -8.07 -11.92
C VAL A 5 -0.60 -7.29 -10.74
N GLY A 6 -0.57 -5.99 -10.88
CA GLY A 6 -0.30 -5.07 -9.79
C GLY A 6 -1.60 -4.40 -9.37
N ALA A 7 -1.72 -4.09 -8.10
CA ALA A 7 -2.86 -3.36 -7.59
C ALA A 7 -2.40 -2.06 -6.95
N VAL A 8 -3.21 -1.03 -7.07
CA VAL A 8 -2.99 0.24 -6.39
C VAL A 8 -4.30 0.70 -5.78
N GLY A 9 -4.23 1.25 -4.59
CA GLY A 9 -5.39 1.79 -3.93
C GLY A 9 -5.08 3.11 -3.25
N PHE A 10 -6.08 3.96 -3.18
CA PHE A 10 -5.99 5.30 -2.61
C PHE A 10 -6.98 5.43 -1.47
N CYS A 11 -6.60 6.04 -0.37
CA CYS A 11 -7.47 6.19 0.79
C CYS A 11 -7.96 4.81 1.25
N MET A 12 -9.26 4.62 1.37
CA MET A 12 -9.87 3.33 1.73
C MET A 12 -9.45 2.23 0.76
N GLY A 13 -9.26 2.57 -0.51
CA GLY A 13 -8.82 1.61 -1.52
C GLY A 13 -7.45 1.03 -1.26
N GLY A 14 -6.59 1.72 -0.49
CA GLY A 14 -5.27 1.21 -0.12
C GLY A 14 -5.35 -0.08 0.68
N GLY A 15 -6.23 -0.12 1.67
CA GLY A 15 -6.48 -1.33 2.43
C GLY A 15 -7.12 -2.42 1.60
N MET A 16 -8.07 -2.04 0.73
CA MET A 16 -8.75 -2.98 -0.15
C MET A 16 -7.76 -3.65 -1.10
N ALA A 17 -6.79 -2.91 -1.62
CA ALA A 17 -5.76 -3.46 -2.50
C ALA A 17 -4.89 -4.49 -1.77
N ILE A 18 -4.50 -4.20 -0.54
CA ILE A 18 -3.72 -5.14 0.27
C ILE A 18 -4.51 -6.42 0.53
N VAL A 19 -5.78 -6.28 0.92
CA VAL A 19 -6.65 -7.44 1.18
C VAL A 19 -6.83 -8.29 -0.07
N ALA A 20 -7.04 -7.65 -1.22
CA ALA A 20 -7.18 -8.38 -2.48
C ALA A 20 -5.91 -9.19 -2.79
N ALA A 21 -4.73 -8.57 -2.62
CA ALA A 21 -3.47 -9.25 -2.90
C ALA A 21 -3.22 -10.41 -1.94
N GLY A 22 -3.62 -10.29 -0.68
CA GLY A 22 -3.48 -11.37 0.30
C GLY A 22 -4.51 -12.47 0.15
N THR A 23 -5.68 -12.13 -0.38
CA THR A 23 -6.76 -13.10 -0.61
C THR A 23 -6.50 -13.92 -1.88
N HIS A 24 -5.86 -13.33 -2.86
CA HIS A 24 -5.53 -13.98 -4.13
C HIS A 24 -4.03 -13.90 -4.41
N PRO A 25 -3.19 -14.50 -3.53
CA PRO A 25 -1.74 -14.26 -3.59
C PRO A 25 -1.09 -14.69 -4.90
N GLU A 26 -1.64 -15.65 -5.60
CA GLU A 26 -1.06 -16.14 -6.85
C GLU A 26 -1.27 -15.16 -8.02
N ARG A 27 -2.19 -14.21 -7.88
CA ARG A 27 -2.52 -13.28 -8.97
C ARG A 27 -1.78 -11.96 -8.88
N PHE A 28 -1.27 -11.60 -7.70
CA PHE A 28 -0.71 -10.27 -7.50
C PHE A 28 0.79 -10.33 -7.29
N ALA A 29 1.53 -9.60 -8.14
CA ALA A 29 2.98 -9.46 -8.02
C ALA A 29 3.36 -8.26 -7.16
N ALA A 30 2.51 -7.25 -7.10
CA ALA A 30 2.78 -6.02 -6.37
C ALA A 30 1.49 -5.33 -5.95
N VAL A 31 1.56 -4.60 -4.84
CA VAL A 31 0.47 -3.76 -4.38
C VAL A 31 1.04 -2.46 -3.82
N ALA A 32 0.44 -1.33 -4.19
CA ALA A 32 0.78 -0.02 -3.67
C ALA A 32 -0.43 0.59 -2.98
N SER A 33 -0.22 1.07 -1.76
CA SER A 33 -1.25 1.74 -0.96
C SER A 33 -0.83 3.18 -0.74
N PHE A 34 -1.63 4.13 -1.23
CA PHE A 34 -1.37 5.56 -1.06
C PHE A 34 -2.35 6.15 -0.07
N HIS A 35 -1.81 6.85 0.93
CA HIS A 35 -2.55 7.45 2.03
C HIS A 35 -3.71 6.57 2.51
N GLY A 36 -3.46 5.29 2.64
CA GLY A 36 -4.43 4.35 3.17
C GLY A 36 -4.64 4.57 4.66
N GLY A 37 -5.86 4.37 5.10
CA GLY A 37 -6.20 4.47 6.50
C GLY A 37 -6.61 3.12 7.07
N ASN A 38 -6.50 3.00 8.38
CA ASN A 38 -6.97 1.81 9.10
C ASN A 38 -6.36 0.50 8.59
N LEU A 39 -5.07 0.55 8.24
CA LEU A 39 -4.39 -0.60 7.65
C LEU A 39 -4.02 -1.69 8.66
N ALA A 40 -4.02 -1.36 9.95
CA ALA A 40 -3.72 -2.33 11.01
C ALA A 40 -4.55 -2.00 12.24
N THR A 41 -5.71 -2.60 12.36
CA THR A 41 -6.66 -2.36 13.45
C THR A 41 -6.99 -3.66 14.17
N ASP A 42 -7.83 -3.59 15.19
CA ASP A 42 -8.31 -4.75 15.93
C ASP A 42 -9.48 -5.46 15.23
N ALA A 43 -9.98 -4.90 14.13
CA ALA A 43 -11.07 -5.53 13.41
C ALA A 43 -10.61 -6.86 12.78
N PRO A 44 -11.48 -7.88 12.75
CA PRO A 44 -11.13 -9.17 12.14
C PRO A 44 -10.90 -9.09 10.63
N THR A 45 -11.27 -7.98 10.00
CA THR A 45 -11.06 -7.73 8.57
C THR A 45 -9.91 -6.78 8.31
N SER A 46 -9.10 -6.48 9.32
CA SER A 46 -7.99 -5.52 9.16
C SER A 46 -7.00 -5.99 8.08
N PRO A 47 -6.56 -5.06 7.20
CA PRO A 47 -5.64 -5.42 6.12
C PRO A 47 -4.37 -6.12 6.55
N HIS A 48 -3.78 -5.74 7.69
CA HIS A 48 -2.51 -6.34 8.13
C HIS A 48 -2.64 -7.85 8.40
N LEU A 49 -3.86 -8.35 8.61
CA LEU A 49 -4.08 -9.77 8.91
C LEU A 49 -3.86 -10.68 7.71
N VAL A 50 -3.80 -10.14 6.49
CA VAL A 50 -3.50 -10.96 5.32
C VAL A 50 -2.00 -11.10 5.06
N ALA A 51 -1.14 -10.47 5.87
CA ALA A 51 0.30 -10.53 5.65
C ALA A 51 0.85 -11.94 5.47
N PRO A 52 0.42 -12.95 6.26
CA PRO A 52 0.96 -14.30 6.10
C PRO A 52 0.72 -14.95 4.74
N THR A 53 -0.28 -14.49 3.98
CA THR A 53 -0.59 -15.06 2.67
C THR A 53 -0.09 -14.19 1.52
N LEU A 54 0.41 -12.99 1.79
CA LEU A 54 0.89 -12.08 0.75
C LEU A 54 2.13 -12.64 0.08
N LYS A 55 2.09 -12.71 -1.25
CA LYS A 55 3.26 -13.01 -2.09
C LYS A 55 3.70 -11.78 -2.87
N ALA A 56 2.85 -10.79 -2.94
CA ALA A 56 3.13 -9.52 -3.63
C ALA A 56 4.18 -8.71 -2.88
N GLU A 57 4.97 -7.93 -3.62
CA GLU A 57 5.79 -6.89 -3.03
C GLU A 57 4.87 -5.71 -2.69
N VAL A 58 5.03 -5.12 -1.51
CA VAL A 58 4.12 -4.09 -0.98
C VAL A 58 4.83 -2.75 -0.85
N TYR A 59 4.18 -1.69 -1.33
CA TYR A 59 4.62 -0.32 -1.12
C TYR A 59 3.55 0.43 -0.36
N VAL A 60 3.92 1.03 0.77
CA VAL A 60 3.00 1.78 1.61
C VAL A 60 3.48 3.23 1.68
N ALA A 61 2.69 4.13 1.11
CA ALA A 61 2.95 5.57 1.16
C ALA A 61 1.96 6.22 2.12
N ALA A 62 2.45 6.69 3.26
CA ALA A 62 1.62 7.28 4.31
C ALA A 62 1.63 8.80 4.22
N ALA A 63 0.51 9.40 4.60
CA ALA A 63 0.40 10.85 4.74
C ALA A 63 0.96 11.29 6.09
N GLU A 64 1.44 12.53 6.13
CA GLU A 64 1.84 13.19 7.36
C GLU A 64 0.61 13.46 8.22
N ASN A 65 0.71 13.27 9.53
CA ASN A 65 -0.35 13.62 10.50
C ASN A 65 -1.71 13.00 10.19
N ASP A 66 -1.72 11.80 9.66
CA ASP A 66 -2.95 11.11 9.28
C ASP A 66 -3.53 10.36 10.47
N ARG A 67 -4.68 10.82 10.96
CA ARG A 67 -5.34 10.20 12.11
C ARG A 67 -5.82 8.79 11.84
N SER A 68 -6.08 8.46 10.58
CA SER A 68 -6.50 7.11 10.21
C SER A 68 -5.33 6.15 10.06
N TYR A 69 -4.10 6.67 10.12
CA TYR A 69 -2.89 5.86 10.04
C TYR A 69 -1.78 6.45 10.89
N PRO A 70 -1.96 6.42 12.23
CA PRO A 70 -0.95 6.98 13.14
C PRO A 70 0.30 6.09 13.20
N PRO A 71 1.41 6.59 13.77
CA PRO A 71 2.66 5.83 13.85
C PRO A 71 2.53 4.44 14.46
N GLU A 72 1.71 4.27 15.50
CA GLU A 72 1.52 2.96 16.14
C GLU A 72 0.89 1.95 15.17
N MET A 73 -0.01 2.41 14.32
CA MET A 73 -0.64 1.57 13.33
C MET A 73 0.35 1.20 12.22
N ALA A 74 1.18 2.16 11.81
CA ALA A 74 2.23 1.92 10.83
C ALA A 74 3.22 0.86 11.33
N GLU A 75 3.63 0.95 12.60
CA GLU A 75 4.50 -0.05 13.20
C GLU A 75 3.86 -1.43 13.20
N ARG A 76 2.58 -1.49 13.50
CA ARG A 76 1.82 -2.75 13.53
C ARG A 76 1.74 -3.40 12.16
N LEU A 77 1.48 -2.61 11.12
CA LEU A 77 1.45 -3.12 9.75
C LEU A 77 2.83 -3.61 9.34
N GLU A 78 3.86 -2.80 9.57
CA GLU A 78 5.21 -3.17 9.15
C GLU A 78 5.72 -4.39 9.91
N ALA A 79 5.39 -4.53 11.18
CA ALA A 79 5.74 -5.72 11.95
C ALA A 79 5.09 -6.96 11.36
N ALA A 80 3.82 -6.87 10.97
CA ALA A 80 3.11 -7.99 10.36
C ALA A 80 3.75 -8.40 9.03
N LEU A 81 4.11 -7.41 8.20
CA LEU A 81 4.76 -7.67 6.92
C LEU A 81 6.15 -8.30 7.11
N ALA A 82 6.93 -7.76 8.04
CA ALA A 82 8.26 -8.28 8.32
C ALA A 82 8.23 -9.71 8.85
N GLN A 83 7.32 -9.99 9.79
CA GLN A 83 7.19 -11.32 10.37
C GLN A 83 6.77 -12.35 9.34
N ALA A 84 5.99 -11.95 8.34
CA ALA A 84 5.53 -12.83 7.27
C ALA A 84 6.56 -12.98 6.15
N GLY A 85 7.69 -12.26 6.22
CA GLY A 85 8.72 -12.31 5.18
C GLY A 85 8.32 -11.60 3.90
N VAL A 86 7.37 -10.68 3.97
CA VAL A 86 6.92 -9.91 2.80
C VAL A 86 7.99 -8.87 2.45
N ARG A 87 8.30 -8.76 1.17
CA ARG A 87 9.16 -7.68 0.68
C ARG A 87 8.32 -6.40 0.64
N TYR A 88 8.72 -5.39 1.39
CA TYR A 88 7.96 -4.15 1.43
C TYR A 88 8.85 -2.93 1.61
N ALA A 89 8.30 -1.78 1.23
CA ALA A 89 8.87 -0.47 1.54
C ALA A 89 7.74 0.40 2.07
N ALA A 90 8.03 1.19 3.08
CA ALA A 90 7.06 2.10 3.69
C ALA A 90 7.70 3.47 3.82
N GLU A 91 7.00 4.50 3.34
CA GLU A 91 7.48 5.87 3.36
C GLU A 91 6.38 6.81 3.82
N THR A 92 6.76 7.87 4.55
CA THR A 92 5.84 8.95 4.90
C THR A 92 6.13 10.14 3.99
N TYR A 93 5.11 10.62 3.30
CA TYR A 93 5.21 11.77 2.41
C TYR A 93 4.86 13.05 3.16
N PRO A 94 5.51 14.17 2.85
CA PRO A 94 5.19 15.47 3.47
C PRO A 94 3.93 16.04 2.83
N ALA A 95 2.81 15.33 2.96
CA ALA A 95 1.55 15.66 2.32
C ALA A 95 0.39 15.10 3.13
N ALA A 96 -0.81 15.66 2.93
CA ALA A 96 -1.99 15.28 3.68
C ALA A 96 -2.69 14.07 3.08
N HIS A 97 -3.54 13.44 3.87
CA HIS A 97 -4.37 12.32 3.42
C HIS A 97 -5.16 12.73 2.17
N GLY A 98 -4.99 12.02 1.08
CA GLY A 98 -5.63 12.33 -0.19
C GLY A 98 -4.77 13.07 -1.19
N TRP A 99 -3.46 13.25 -0.91
CA TRP A 99 -2.59 14.08 -1.74
C TRP A 99 -2.48 13.65 -3.21
N MET A 100 -2.75 12.39 -3.52
CA MET A 100 -2.64 11.86 -4.88
C MET A 100 -3.83 12.26 -5.77
N MET A 101 -4.91 12.75 -5.18
CA MET A 101 -6.17 12.96 -5.89
C MET A 101 -6.28 14.41 -6.38
N PRO A 102 -6.20 14.66 -7.72
CA PRO A 102 -6.19 16.03 -8.25
C PRO A 102 -7.43 16.85 -7.89
N ASP A 103 -8.55 16.20 -7.65
CA ASP A 103 -9.80 16.89 -7.33
C ASP A 103 -9.95 17.26 -5.87
N PHE A 104 -9.02 16.82 -5.01
CA PHE A 104 -9.07 17.11 -3.58
C PHE A 104 -8.33 18.41 -3.26
N PRO A 105 -8.82 19.21 -2.31
CA PRO A 105 -8.12 20.42 -1.89
C PRO A 105 -6.71 20.18 -1.39
N VAL A 106 -6.44 18.99 -0.89
CA VAL A 106 -5.13 18.60 -0.34
C VAL A 106 -4.18 18.06 -1.41
N TYR A 107 -4.57 18.06 -2.67
CA TYR A 107 -3.71 17.58 -3.75
C TYR A 107 -2.35 18.28 -3.69
N ASP A 108 -1.29 17.48 -3.73
CA ASP A 108 0.08 17.99 -3.73
C ASP A 108 0.77 17.41 -4.95
N ARG A 109 1.03 18.25 -5.93
CA ARG A 109 1.58 17.80 -7.20
C ARG A 109 2.93 17.13 -7.06
N SER A 110 3.83 17.71 -6.27
CA SER A 110 5.17 17.17 -6.09
C SER A 110 5.13 15.79 -5.42
N ALA A 111 4.33 15.66 -4.35
CA ALA A 111 4.16 14.39 -3.66
C ALA A 111 3.45 13.37 -4.57
N ALA A 112 2.47 13.81 -5.37
CA ALA A 112 1.77 12.93 -6.29
C ALA A 112 2.71 12.39 -7.37
N GLU A 113 3.56 13.24 -7.95
CA GLU A 113 4.53 12.79 -8.94
C GLU A 113 5.51 11.79 -8.35
N ARG A 114 5.99 12.04 -7.13
CA ARG A 114 6.85 11.10 -6.42
C ARG A 114 6.15 9.76 -6.19
N GLY A 115 4.86 9.80 -5.82
CA GLY A 115 4.07 8.59 -5.61
C GLY A 115 3.90 7.79 -6.88
N TRP A 116 3.57 8.46 -7.99
CA TRP A 116 3.44 7.79 -9.28
C TRP A 116 4.76 7.16 -9.72
N ASP A 117 5.88 7.86 -9.55
CA ASP A 117 7.18 7.33 -9.90
C ASP A 117 7.52 6.09 -9.07
N ALA A 118 7.22 6.11 -7.78
CA ALA A 118 7.46 4.96 -6.90
C ALA A 118 6.62 3.75 -7.32
N MET A 119 5.34 3.99 -7.66
CA MET A 119 4.45 2.93 -8.11
C MET A 119 4.91 2.35 -9.44
N LEU A 120 5.28 3.20 -10.39
CA LEU A 120 5.75 2.73 -11.69
C LEU A 120 7.04 1.93 -11.56
N ALA A 121 7.94 2.35 -10.69
CA ALA A 121 9.17 1.60 -10.42
C ALA A 121 8.87 0.23 -9.82
N LEU A 122 7.92 0.17 -8.89
CA LEU A 122 7.49 -1.09 -8.30
C LEU A 122 6.92 -2.04 -9.37
N PHE A 123 6.02 -1.54 -10.20
CA PHE A 123 5.40 -2.35 -11.23
C PHE A 123 6.39 -2.77 -12.32
N GLU A 124 7.30 -1.88 -12.69
CA GLU A 124 8.35 -2.19 -13.67
C GLU A 124 9.19 -3.39 -13.20
N ARG A 125 9.56 -3.37 -11.93
CA ARG A 125 10.42 -4.39 -11.33
C ARG A 125 9.71 -5.73 -11.11
N THR A 126 8.41 -5.70 -10.78
CA THR A 126 7.67 -6.90 -10.39
C THR A 126 6.85 -7.53 -11.52
N LEU A 127 6.38 -6.73 -12.47
CA LEU A 127 5.51 -7.22 -13.55
C LEU A 127 6.25 -7.46 -14.85
N ARG A 128 7.49 -7.06 -14.91
CA ARG A 128 8.29 -7.15 -16.12
C ARG A 128 8.82 -8.55 -16.39
N ALA A 129 8.89 -9.38 -15.38
CA ALA A 129 9.45 -10.71 -15.51
C ALA A 129 8.56 -11.52 -16.46
N GLY A 130 8.91 -11.50 -17.68
CA GLY A 130 8.19 -12.23 -18.70
C GLY A 130 8.27 -13.72 -18.50
#